data_f935589ddf2eea4e63d97ba537a494f5
#
_entry.id   f935589ddf2eea4e63d97ba537a494f5
#
_cell.length_a   1.000
_cell.length_b   1.000
_cell.length_c   1.000
_cell.angle_alpha   90.00
_cell.angle_beta   90.00
_cell.angle_gamma   90.00
#
_symmetry.space_group_name_H-M   'P 1'
#
loop_
_entity.id
_entity.type
_entity.pdbx_description
1 polymer ?
#
loop_
_entity_poly.entity_id
_entity_poly.type
_entity_poly.pdbx_seq_one_letter_code
_entity_poly.pdbx_strand_id
1 'polypeptide(L)'
;MAFDFTGKWVWVTGAGRGIGREVATQFVAAGASVVGLDLAFPEADYPYATRLLDIGDSKAVNACCAALLADGGLDVLVNGAGVLRLGPTDALSDDDWHDCMTVNASGVFYLLRALVPHFKGQRRGAIVTIGSNAAHVPRMQMAAYCASKAAVTSLTQTVGLELAPFGVRANLVSPGSTDTPMLRGMLPSEEAMARTIAGLPEQFKLGIPLRKVATPAEIAHTVLFLASDLASHITLQDLVVDGGATLSA
;
A
#
# COMPACT_ATOMS: atom_id res chain seq x y z
N MET A 1 11.83 -13.40 15.95
CA MET A 1 10.54 -13.21 16.66
C MET A 1 9.45 -13.32 15.61
N ALA A 2 8.43 -14.12 15.84
CA ALA A 2 7.23 -14.10 15.00
C ALA A 2 6.35 -12.92 15.45
N PHE A 3 5.71 -12.23 14.50
CA PHE A 3 4.69 -11.23 14.83
C PHE A 3 3.47 -11.94 15.43
N ASP A 4 2.84 -11.35 16.43
CA ASP A 4 1.60 -11.84 17.03
C ASP A 4 0.52 -10.76 16.88
N PHE A 5 -0.52 -11.11 16.12
CA PHE A 5 -1.71 -10.29 15.91
C PHE A 5 -2.98 -11.01 16.40
N THR A 6 -2.84 -11.98 17.32
CA THR A 6 -3.98 -12.70 17.91
C THR A 6 -4.99 -11.72 18.50
N GLY A 7 -6.24 -11.87 18.12
CA GLY A 7 -7.34 -11.00 18.56
C GLY A 7 -7.39 -9.61 17.92
N LYS A 8 -6.52 -9.31 16.94
CA LYS A 8 -6.55 -8.05 16.19
C LYS A 8 -7.41 -8.17 14.94
N TRP A 9 -8.15 -7.13 14.64
CA TRP A 9 -8.89 -6.96 13.39
C TRP A 9 -8.05 -6.14 12.40
N VAL A 10 -7.84 -6.70 11.23
CA VAL A 10 -7.01 -6.10 10.17
C VAL A 10 -7.80 -6.00 8.88
N TRP A 11 -7.85 -4.81 8.29
CA TRP A 11 -8.41 -4.61 6.96
C TRP A 11 -7.30 -4.27 5.98
N VAL A 12 -7.31 -4.94 4.83
CA VAL A 12 -6.30 -4.75 3.78
C VAL A 12 -6.99 -4.44 2.47
N THR A 13 -6.77 -3.26 1.89
CA THR A 13 -7.23 -2.94 0.53
C THR A 13 -6.22 -3.41 -0.50
N GLY A 14 -6.67 -3.74 -1.72
CA GLY A 14 -5.81 -4.34 -2.75
C GLY A 14 -5.44 -5.78 -2.43
N ALA A 15 -6.28 -6.49 -1.67
CA ALA A 15 -5.98 -7.82 -1.15
C ALA A 15 -6.22 -8.96 -2.17
N GLY A 16 -6.75 -8.69 -3.35
CA GLY A 16 -7.01 -9.71 -4.36
C GLY A 16 -5.74 -10.30 -5.00
N ARG A 17 -4.63 -9.56 -4.99
CA ARG A 17 -3.36 -10.00 -5.61
C ARG A 17 -2.14 -9.22 -5.10
N GLY A 18 -0.94 -9.68 -5.50
CA GLY A 18 0.32 -8.96 -5.27
C GLY A 18 0.64 -8.70 -3.80
N ILE A 19 1.11 -7.50 -3.48
CA ILE A 19 1.54 -7.11 -2.13
C ILE A 19 0.38 -7.20 -1.14
N GLY A 20 -0.79 -6.67 -1.48
CA GLY A 20 -1.94 -6.67 -0.56
C GLY A 20 -2.41 -8.07 -0.19
N ARG A 21 -2.44 -9.01 -1.16
CA ARG A 21 -2.75 -10.43 -0.89
C ARG A 21 -1.75 -11.05 0.07
N GLU A 22 -0.46 -10.83 -0.16
CA GLU A 22 0.60 -11.36 0.69
C GLU A 22 0.52 -10.79 2.11
N VAL A 23 0.31 -9.48 2.23
CA VAL A 23 0.11 -8.82 3.54
C VAL A 23 -1.07 -9.43 4.29
N ALA A 24 -2.22 -9.57 3.64
CA ALA A 24 -3.41 -10.16 4.25
C ALA A 24 -3.15 -11.61 4.70
N THR A 25 -2.48 -12.41 3.87
CA THR A 25 -2.10 -13.80 4.18
C THR A 25 -1.17 -13.87 5.39
N GLN A 26 -0.16 -13.01 5.46
CA GLN A 26 0.76 -13.00 6.59
C GLN A 26 0.13 -12.52 7.90
N PHE A 27 -0.83 -11.58 7.86
CA PHE A 27 -1.60 -11.22 9.04
C PHE A 27 -2.44 -12.37 9.57
N VAL A 28 -3.06 -13.18 8.69
CA VAL A 28 -3.76 -14.41 9.10
C VAL A 28 -2.78 -15.39 9.76
N ALA A 29 -1.63 -15.63 9.14
CA ALA A 29 -0.60 -16.49 9.69
C ALA A 29 -0.07 -16.00 11.05
N ALA A 30 -0.16 -14.70 11.32
CA ALA A 30 0.18 -14.07 12.59
C ALA A 30 -1.01 -14.01 13.59
N GLY A 31 -2.14 -14.68 13.31
CA GLY A 31 -3.29 -14.84 14.22
C GLY A 31 -4.36 -13.75 14.13
N ALA A 32 -4.28 -12.83 13.18
CA ALA A 32 -5.28 -11.78 13.01
C ALA A 32 -6.58 -12.28 12.38
N SER A 33 -7.70 -11.61 12.71
CA SER A 33 -8.94 -11.66 11.93
C SER A 33 -8.83 -10.65 10.78
N VAL A 34 -8.77 -11.15 9.53
CA VAL A 34 -8.48 -10.31 8.37
C VAL A 34 -9.68 -10.18 7.44
N VAL A 35 -9.93 -8.96 6.96
CA VAL A 35 -10.85 -8.67 5.85
C VAL A 35 -10.06 -8.07 4.70
N GLY A 36 -10.02 -8.80 3.57
CA GLY A 36 -9.45 -8.31 2.32
C GLY A 36 -10.51 -7.56 1.51
N LEU A 37 -10.15 -6.39 1.01
CA LEU A 37 -11.00 -5.49 0.21
C LEU A 37 -10.34 -5.31 -1.17
N ASP A 38 -11.05 -5.60 -2.25
CA ASP A 38 -10.56 -5.41 -3.62
C ASP A 38 -11.74 -5.31 -4.62
N LEU A 39 -11.45 -4.84 -5.83
CA LEU A 39 -12.39 -4.89 -6.94
C LEU A 39 -12.68 -6.33 -7.41
N ALA A 40 -11.71 -7.23 -7.24
CA ALA A 40 -11.82 -8.61 -7.68
C ALA A 40 -10.92 -9.53 -6.83
N PHE A 41 -11.37 -10.76 -6.69
CA PHE A 41 -10.63 -11.85 -6.06
C PHE A 41 -10.49 -13.00 -7.06
N PRO A 42 -9.42 -12.99 -7.90
CA PRO A 42 -9.29 -13.92 -9.02
C PRO A 42 -8.91 -15.35 -8.62
N GLU A 43 -8.46 -15.57 -7.39
CA GLU A 43 -8.11 -16.89 -6.89
C GLU A 43 -9.34 -17.65 -6.39
N ALA A 44 -9.28 -18.97 -6.41
CA ALA A 44 -10.40 -19.79 -5.97
C ALA A 44 -10.61 -19.75 -4.43
N ASP A 45 -9.54 -19.47 -3.67
CA ASP A 45 -9.58 -19.49 -2.22
C ASP A 45 -8.63 -18.45 -1.61
N TYR A 46 -9.08 -17.83 -0.51
CA TYR A 46 -8.31 -16.86 0.28
C TYR A 46 -8.40 -17.24 1.75
N PRO A 47 -7.30 -17.19 2.52
CA PRO A 47 -7.31 -17.55 3.95
C PRO A 47 -8.00 -16.50 4.84
N TYR A 48 -8.64 -15.49 4.29
CA TYR A 48 -9.30 -14.38 4.97
C TYR A 48 -10.67 -14.08 4.35
N ALA A 49 -11.51 -13.36 5.09
CA ALA A 49 -12.77 -12.88 4.56
C ALA A 49 -12.56 -11.87 3.43
N THR A 50 -13.30 -12.00 2.33
CA THR A 50 -13.19 -11.14 1.17
C THR A 50 -14.44 -10.28 0.99
N ARG A 51 -14.26 -9.02 0.58
CA ARG A 51 -15.35 -8.09 0.23
C ARG A 51 -14.98 -7.33 -1.04
N LEU A 52 -15.87 -7.31 -2.00
CA LEU A 52 -15.74 -6.47 -3.18
C LEU A 52 -15.94 -5.00 -2.77
N LEU A 53 -14.99 -4.17 -3.15
CA LEU A 53 -15.02 -2.74 -2.88
C LEU A 53 -14.22 -1.99 -3.94
N ASP A 54 -14.88 -1.04 -4.61
CA ASP A 54 -14.19 0.03 -5.34
C ASP A 54 -13.86 1.15 -4.35
N ILE A 55 -12.59 1.31 -4.02
CA ILE A 55 -12.16 2.41 -3.13
C ILE A 55 -12.28 3.79 -3.78
N GLY A 56 -12.40 3.86 -5.11
CA GLY A 56 -12.67 5.10 -5.83
C GLY A 56 -14.10 5.61 -5.65
N ASP A 57 -15.03 4.75 -5.23
CA ASP A 57 -16.41 5.14 -4.90
C ASP A 57 -16.54 5.50 -3.41
N SER A 58 -16.58 6.78 -3.13
CA SER A 58 -16.73 7.32 -1.77
C SER A 58 -17.99 6.82 -1.04
N LYS A 59 -19.11 6.57 -1.74
CA LYS A 59 -20.35 6.09 -1.12
C LYS A 59 -20.20 4.63 -0.77
N ALA A 60 -19.64 3.81 -1.66
CA ALA A 60 -19.36 2.39 -1.41
C ALA A 60 -18.39 2.23 -0.23
N VAL A 61 -17.33 3.05 -0.16
CA VAL A 61 -16.38 3.08 0.96
C VAL A 61 -17.08 3.36 2.29
N ASN A 62 -17.90 4.41 2.36
CA ASN A 62 -18.62 4.76 3.59
C ASN A 62 -19.55 3.63 4.05
N ALA A 63 -20.33 3.03 3.13
CA ALA A 63 -21.22 1.95 3.44
C ALA A 63 -20.48 0.69 3.90
N CYS A 64 -19.40 0.32 3.21
CA CYS A 64 -18.57 -0.83 3.56
C CYS A 64 -17.90 -0.66 4.93
N CYS A 65 -17.30 0.51 5.20
CA CYS A 65 -16.69 0.79 6.50
C CYS A 65 -17.70 0.71 7.65
N ALA A 66 -18.89 1.30 7.47
CA ALA A 66 -19.95 1.25 8.49
C ALA A 66 -20.39 -0.19 8.79
N ALA A 67 -20.61 -1.01 7.75
CA ALA A 67 -20.99 -2.41 7.91
C ALA A 67 -19.89 -3.23 8.63
N LEU A 68 -18.63 -3.10 8.20
CA LEU A 68 -17.53 -3.85 8.80
C LEU A 68 -17.24 -3.45 10.24
N LEU A 69 -17.42 -2.18 10.61
CA LEU A 69 -17.28 -1.72 12.00
C LEU A 69 -18.41 -2.25 12.90
N ALA A 70 -19.61 -2.49 12.34
CA ALA A 70 -20.73 -3.07 13.08
C ALA A 70 -20.54 -4.58 13.31
N ASP A 71 -19.93 -5.29 12.35
CA ASP A 71 -19.70 -6.74 12.39
C ASP A 71 -18.49 -7.14 13.27
N GLY A 72 -17.54 -6.23 13.47
CA GLY A 72 -16.29 -6.54 14.17
C GLY A 72 -15.61 -5.27 14.68
N GLY A 73 -14.36 -5.10 14.35
CA GLY A 73 -13.54 -3.94 14.73
C GLY A 73 -12.48 -3.63 13.70
N LEU A 74 -11.61 -2.68 14.05
CA LEU A 74 -10.45 -2.34 13.24
C LEU A 74 -9.30 -1.91 14.16
N ASP A 75 -8.27 -2.73 14.26
CA ASP A 75 -7.02 -2.38 14.94
C ASP A 75 -5.95 -1.92 13.95
N VAL A 76 -5.93 -2.52 12.75
CA VAL A 76 -4.94 -2.20 11.72
C VAL A 76 -5.61 -1.99 10.36
N LEU A 77 -5.35 -0.84 9.74
CA LEU A 77 -5.71 -0.56 8.35
C LEU A 77 -4.46 -0.63 7.47
N VAL A 78 -4.52 -1.44 6.40
CA VAL A 78 -3.48 -1.42 5.37
C VAL A 78 -4.08 -0.91 4.05
N ASN A 79 -3.65 0.27 3.62
CA ASN A 79 -4.02 0.83 2.32
C ASN A 79 -3.05 0.28 1.26
N GLY A 80 -3.40 -0.83 0.62
CA GLY A 80 -2.56 -1.52 -0.36
C GLY A 80 -3.09 -1.49 -1.79
N ALA A 81 -4.31 -1.01 -2.02
CA ALA A 81 -4.85 -0.86 -3.36
C ALA A 81 -4.10 0.22 -4.15
N GLY A 82 -3.87 -0.04 -5.42
CA GLY A 82 -3.19 0.91 -6.28
C GLY A 82 -3.19 0.50 -7.74
N VAL A 83 -3.14 1.48 -8.62
CA VAL A 83 -3.03 1.33 -10.07
C VAL A 83 -1.83 2.11 -10.60
N LEU A 84 -1.33 1.67 -11.74
CA LEU A 84 -0.24 2.29 -12.47
C LEU A 84 -0.68 2.56 -13.90
N ARG A 85 -0.45 3.77 -14.38
CA ARG A 85 -0.58 4.16 -15.78
C ARG A 85 0.79 4.66 -16.27
N LEU A 86 1.19 4.19 -17.44
CA LEU A 86 2.49 4.46 -18.02
C LEU A 86 2.34 5.21 -19.32
N GLY A 87 3.18 6.20 -19.52
CA GLY A 87 3.28 6.96 -20.76
C GLY A 87 4.06 8.26 -20.56
N PRO A 88 4.66 8.81 -21.63
CA PRO A 88 5.21 10.15 -21.57
C PRO A 88 4.10 11.15 -21.25
N THR A 89 4.42 12.24 -20.58
CA THR A 89 3.42 13.17 -20.02
C THR A 89 2.49 13.75 -21.08
N ASP A 90 2.99 13.97 -22.29
CA ASP A 90 2.23 14.49 -23.44
C ASP A 90 1.34 13.44 -24.14
N ALA A 91 1.43 12.16 -23.74
CA ALA A 91 0.60 11.07 -24.25
C ALA A 91 -0.31 10.43 -23.17
N LEU A 92 -0.17 10.83 -21.91
CA LEU A 92 -1.11 10.39 -20.87
C LEU A 92 -2.47 11.02 -21.10
N SER A 93 -3.52 10.21 -21.06
CA SER A 93 -4.89 10.69 -21.12
C SER A 93 -5.35 11.29 -19.78
N ASP A 94 -6.44 12.07 -19.82
CA ASP A 94 -7.10 12.52 -18.59
C ASP A 94 -7.59 11.33 -17.74
N ASP A 95 -8.03 10.23 -18.38
CA ASP A 95 -8.45 9.01 -17.70
C ASP A 95 -7.28 8.33 -16.98
N ASP A 96 -6.09 8.27 -17.57
CA ASP A 96 -4.89 7.72 -16.91
C ASP A 96 -4.52 8.52 -15.65
N TRP A 97 -4.63 9.84 -15.75
CA TRP A 97 -4.41 10.73 -14.62
C TRP A 97 -5.48 10.51 -13.55
N HIS A 98 -6.76 10.53 -13.93
CA HIS A 98 -7.88 10.36 -13.01
C HIS A 98 -7.85 8.98 -12.33
N ASP A 99 -7.54 7.92 -13.05
CA ASP A 99 -7.39 6.58 -12.48
C ASP A 99 -6.33 6.55 -11.37
N CYS A 100 -5.13 7.08 -11.65
CA CYS A 100 -4.06 7.13 -10.66
C CYS A 100 -4.47 7.95 -9.43
N MET A 101 -5.05 9.14 -9.62
CA MET A 101 -5.45 10.01 -8.52
C MET A 101 -6.63 9.43 -7.74
N THR A 102 -7.62 8.87 -8.43
CA THR A 102 -8.83 8.31 -7.81
C THR A 102 -8.50 7.12 -6.93
N VAL A 103 -7.73 6.16 -7.45
CA VAL A 103 -7.42 4.95 -6.68
C VAL A 103 -6.33 5.21 -5.66
N ASN A 104 -5.18 5.75 -6.08
CA ASN A 104 -3.99 5.81 -5.21
C ASN A 104 -4.06 6.90 -4.14
N ALA A 105 -4.83 7.97 -4.35
CA ALA A 105 -4.93 9.09 -3.42
C ALA A 105 -6.34 9.27 -2.86
N SER A 106 -7.35 9.51 -3.71
CA SER A 106 -8.72 9.80 -3.26
C SER A 106 -9.35 8.62 -2.53
N GLY A 107 -9.12 7.37 -3.01
CA GLY A 107 -9.63 6.17 -2.35
C GLY A 107 -9.08 6.00 -0.94
N VAL A 108 -7.78 6.25 -0.75
CA VAL A 108 -7.17 6.25 0.59
C VAL A 108 -7.75 7.37 1.46
N PHE A 109 -7.96 8.55 0.89
CA PHE A 109 -8.63 9.64 1.60
C PHE A 109 -10.05 9.26 2.05
N TYR A 110 -10.85 8.58 1.20
CA TYR A 110 -12.21 8.18 1.55
C TYR A 110 -12.21 7.17 2.71
N LEU A 111 -11.30 6.19 2.69
CA LEU A 111 -11.12 5.24 3.79
C LEU A 111 -10.69 5.94 5.09
N LEU A 112 -9.67 6.78 5.04
CA LEU A 112 -9.20 7.50 6.22
C LEU A 112 -10.28 8.40 6.79
N ARG A 113 -11.00 9.16 5.96
CA ARG A 113 -12.12 10.01 6.40
C ARG A 113 -13.22 9.21 7.11
N ALA A 114 -13.56 8.03 6.60
CA ALA A 114 -14.57 7.17 7.20
C ALA A 114 -14.12 6.54 8.53
N LEU A 115 -12.80 6.25 8.67
CA LEU A 115 -12.26 5.46 9.78
C LEU A 115 -11.58 6.28 10.88
N VAL A 116 -11.18 7.54 10.61
CA VAL A 116 -10.59 8.44 11.62
C VAL A 116 -11.47 8.58 12.88
N PRO A 117 -12.81 8.72 12.80
CA PRO A 117 -13.64 8.78 14.01
C PRO A 117 -13.55 7.51 14.87
N HIS A 118 -13.51 6.32 14.24
CA HIS A 118 -13.33 5.05 14.94
C HIS A 118 -11.97 4.99 15.67
N PHE A 119 -10.88 5.29 14.98
CA PHE A 119 -9.54 5.32 15.58
C PHE A 119 -9.43 6.32 16.74
N LYS A 120 -10.02 7.52 16.59
CA LYS A 120 -10.07 8.50 17.67
C LYS A 120 -10.85 8.00 18.89
N GLY A 121 -11.95 7.31 18.65
CA GLY A 121 -12.81 6.75 19.71
C GLY A 121 -12.12 5.64 20.49
N GLN A 122 -11.49 4.67 19.79
CA GLN A 122 -10.81 3.55 20.45
C GLN A 122 -9.44 3.90 21.05
N ARG A 123 -8.82 5.04 20.65
CA ARG A 123 -7.55 5.54 21.14
C ARG A 123 -6.38 4.56 21.01
N ARG A 124 -6.38 3.77 19.98
CA ARG A 124 -5.32 2.82 19.60
C ARG A 124 -5.46 2.43 18.14
N GLY A 125 -4.40 1.92 17.54
CA GLY A 125 -4.42 1.35 16.20
C GLY A 125 -3.17 1.69 15.40
N ALA A 126 -3.07 1.06 14.22
CA ALA A 126 -2.03 1.33 13.26
C ALA A 126 -2.59 1.45 11.85
N ILE A 127 -2.08 2.41 11.11
CA ILE A 127 -2.37 2.60 9.69
C ILE A 127 -1.05 2.42 8.94
N VAL A 128 -1.02 1.54 7.94
CA VAL A 128 0.14 1.38 7.06
C VAL A 128 -0.32 1.56 5.62
N THR A 129 0.25 2.54 4.93
CA THR A 129 -0.09 2.82 3.53
C THR A 129 1.05 2.35 2.62
N ILE A 130 0.72 1.62 1.56
CA ILE A 130 1.68 1.23 0.53
C ILE A 130 1.92 2.44 -0.39
N GLY A 131 3.04 3.10 -0.14
CA GLY A 131 3.56 4.17 -0.98
C GLY A 131 4.25 3.65 -2.25
N SER A 132 5.35 4.28 -2.60
CA SER A 132 6.29 3.85 -3.63
C SER A 132 7.56 4.69 -3.53
N ASN A 133 8.73 4.12 -3.84
CA ASN A 133 9.94 4.92 -4.04
C ASN A 133 9.79 5.99 -5.14
N ALA A 134 8.80 5.83 -6.03
CA ALA A 134 8.43 6.83 -7.04
C ALA A 134 7.78 8.11 -6.46
N ALA A 135 7.40 8.11 -5.18
CA ALA A 135 6.97 9.32 -4.49
C ALA A 135 8.16 10.25 -4.12
N HIS A 136 9.36 9.70 -4.03
CA HIS A 136 10.56 10.39 -3.56
C HIS A 136 11.50 10.80 -4.69
N VAL A 137 11.49 10.08 -5.81
CA VAL A 137 12.34 10.35 -6.96
C VAL A 137 11.52 10.35 -8.24
N PRO A 138 11.81 11.26 -9.18
CA PRO A 138 11.10 11.29 -10.46
C PRO A 138 11.38 10.01 -11.26
N ARG A 139 10.36 9.53 -11.98
CA ARG A 139 10.44 8.38 -12.87
C ARG A 139 9.89 8.76 -14.22
N MET A 140 10.70 8.57 -15.28
CA MET A 140 10.22 8.78 -16.64
C MET A 140 8.99 7.93 -16.93
N GLN A 141 8.04 8.47 -17.68
CA GLN A 141 6.80 7.82 -18.08
C GLN A 141 5.83 7.44 -16.93
N MET A 142 5.98 8.04 -15.75
CA MET A 142 5.18 7.73 -14.56
C MET A 142 4.58 8.98 -13.90
N ALA A 143 4.33 10.06 -14.65
CA ALA A 143 3.93 11.36 -14.08
C ALA A 143 2.69 11.24 -13.17
N ALA A 144 1.59 10.66 -13.66
CA ALA A 144 0.36 10.51 -12.88
C ALA A 144 0.57 9.60 -11.65
N TYR A 145 1.31 8.51 -11.81
CA TYR A 145 1.61 7.60 -10.70
C TYR A 145 2.48 8.25 -9.62
N CYS A 146 3.59 8.90 -10.01
CA CYS A 146 4.46 9.61 -9.07
C CYS A 146 3.69 10.67 -8.29
N ALA A 147 2.88 11.49 -8.99
CA ALA A 147 2.05 12.51 -8.37
C ALA A 147 1.06 11.92 -7.36
N SER A 148 0.36 10.82 -7.73
CA SER A 148 -0.60 10.17 -6.84
C SER A 148 0.06 9.54 -5.61
N LYS A 149 1.27 8.97 -5.75
CA LYS A 149 2.03 8.39 -4.64
C LYS A 149 2.62 9.47 -3.72
N ALA A 150 3.06 10.59 -4.26
CA ALA A 150 3.44 11.75 -3.45
C ALA A 150 2.25 12.33 -2.66
N ALA A 151 1.07 12.42 -3.31
CA ALA A 151 -0.15 12.87 -2.66
C ALA A 151 -0.57 11.98 -1.48
N VAL A 152 -0.57 10.65 -1.66
CA VAL A 152 -0.94 9.72 -0.58
C VAL A 152 0.09 9.67 0.53
N THR A 153 1.38 9.90 0.23
CA THR A 153 2.43 10.03 1.25
C THR A 153 2.13 11.22 2.17
N SER A 154 1.93 12.41 1.61
CA SER A 154 1.59 13.61 2.36
C SER A 154 0.27 13.43 3.15
N LEU A 155 -0.76 12.86 2.52
CA LEU A 155 -2.04 12.59 3.17
C LEU A 155 -1.89 11.68 4.40
N THR A 156 -1.16 10.56 4.25
CA THR A 156 -0.98 9.59 5.35
C THR A 156 -0.23 10.21 6.52
N GLN A 157 0.80 11.01 6.26
CA GLN A 157 1.56 11.72 7.29
C GLN A 157 0.71 12.77 8.00
N THR A 158 -0.08 13.55 7.25
CA THR A 158 -0.97 14.57 7.82
C THR A 158 -2.01 13.94 8.74
N VAL A 159 -2.71 12.90 8.28
CA VAL A 159 -3.69 12.18 9.09
C VAL A 159 -3.04 11.49 10.29
N GLY A 160 -1.83 10.96 10.11
CA GLY A 160 -1.03 10.39 11.19
C GLY A 160 -0.72 11.41 12.30
N LEU A 161 -0.37 12.65 11.93
CA LEU A 161 -0.15 13.74 12.89
C LEU A 161 -1.43 14.07 13.68
N GLU A 162 -2.59 14.09 12.99
CA GLU A 162 -3.90 14.33 13.63
C GLU A 162 -4.31 13.20 14.57
N LEU A 163 -3.87 11.96 14.29
CA LEU A 163 -4.22 10.76 15.06
C LEU A 163 -3.23 10.45 16.19
N ALA A 164 -2.01 10.97 16.15
CA ALA A 164 -0.97 10.71 17.15
C ALA A 164 -1.42 11.04 18.59
N PRO A 165 -2.15 12.16 18.89
CA PRO A 165 -2.67 12.44 20.23
C PRO A 165 -3.68 11.40 20.75
N PHE A 166 -4.20 10.55 19.87
CA PHE A 166 -5.12 9.46 20.20
C PHE A 166 -4.42 8.10 20.30
N GLY A 167 -3.08 8.05 20.28
CA GLY A 167 -2.31 6.82 20.37
C GLY A 167 -2.37 5.95 19.12
N VAL A 168 -2.76 6.51 17.98
CA VAL A 168 -2.80 5.81 16.68
C VAL A 168 -1.58 6.19 15.87
N ARG A 169 -0.92 5.17 15.29
CA ARG A 169 0.27 5.36 14.46
C ARG A 169 -0.11 5.26 12.98
N ALA A 170 0.49 6.09 12.16
CA ALA A 170 0.33 6.02 10.71
C ALA A 170 1.71 6.13 10.04
N ASN A 171 2.04 5.12 9.23
CA ASN A 171 3.30 5.01 8.53
C ASN A 171 3.09 4.59 7.09
N LEU A 172 4.15 4.70 6.28
CA LEU A 172 4.18 4.20 4.92
C LEU A 172 5.26 3.13 4.77
N VAL A 173 5.01 2.24 3.83
CA VAL A 173 6.03 1.37 3.23
C VAL A 173 6.08 1.74 1.76
N SER A 174 7.25 2.14 1.28
CA SER A 174 7.46 2.57 -0.11
C SER A 174 8.32 1.55 -0.87
N PRO A 175 7.68 0.57 -1.54
CA PRO A 175 8.40 -0.44 -2.29
C PRO A 175 9.09 0.15 -3.52
N GLY A 176 10.21 -0.49 -3.91
CA GLY A 176 10.73 -0.43 -5.27
C GLY A 176 10.09 -1.50 -6.18
N SER A 177 10.88 -2.00 -7.14
CA SER A 177 10.44 -3.10 -8.00
C SER A 177 10.17 -4.35 -7.15
N THR A 178 8.92 -4.80 -7.14
CA THR A 178 8.44 -5.98 -6.39
C THR A 178 7.77 -6.94 -7.35
N ASP A 179 8.06 -8.23 -7.26
CA ASP A 179 7.55 -9.28 -8.15
C ASP A 179 6.04 -9.48 -7.95
N THR A 180 5.27 -8.74 -8.70
CA THR A 180 3.81 -8.69 -8.67
C THR A 180 3.24 -8.72 -10.08
N PRO A 181 1.95 -9.03 -10.26
CA PRO A 181 1.30 -8.90 -11.56
C PRO A 181 1.46 -7.49 -12.18
N MET A 182 1.49 -6.44 -11.36
CA MET A 182 1.72 -5.07 -11.83
C MET A 182 3.11 -4.92 -12.45
N LEU A 183 4.16 -5.39 -11.78
CA LEU A 183 5.54 -5.33 -12.32
C LEU A 183 5.69 -6.22 -13.55
N ARG A 184 5.16 -7.44 -13.51
CA ARG A 184 5.22 -8.37 -14.64
C ARG A 184 4.51 -7.84 -15.88
N GLY A 185 3.43 -7.08 -15.72
CA GLY A 185 2.76 -6.36 -16.81
C GLY A 185 3.64 -5.27 -17.45
N MET A 186 4.58 -4.69 -16.68
CA MET A 186 5.54 -3.70 -17.20
C MET A 186 6.79 -4.34 -17.84
N LEU A 187 7.18 -5.50 -17.35
CA LEU A 187 8.45 -6.18 -17.70
C LEU A 187 8.12 -7.57 -18.29
N PRO A 188 7.76 -7.65 -19.56
CA PRO A 188 7.22 -8.87 -20.15
C PRO A 188 8.26 -9.99 -20.40
N SER A 189 9.55 -9.72 -20.15
CA SER A 189 10.63 -10.70 -20.39
C SER A 189 11.64 -10.73 -19.26
N GLU A 190 12.36 -11.85 -19.14
CA GLU A 190 13.48 -11.98 -18.20
C GLU A 190 14.61 -10.97 -18.49
N GLU A 191 14.81 -10.64 -19.77
CA GLU A 191 15.79 -9.63 -20.17
C GLU A 191 15.38 -8.24 -19.66
N ALA A 192 14.11 -7.84 -19.76
CA ALA A 192 13.60 -6.60 -19.22
C ALA A 192 13.75 -6.54 -17.69
N MET A 193 13.54 -7.67 -17.01
CA MET A 193 13.77 -7.81 -15.58
C MET A 193 15.25 -7.65 -15.24
N ALA A 194 16.15 -8.33 -15.96
CA ALA A 194 17.59 -8.23 -15.73
C ALA A 194 18.11 -6.81 -15.97
N ARG A 195 17.64 -6.11 -17.00
CA ARG A 195 17.94 -4.70 -17.26
C ARG A 195 17.45 -3.79 -16.14
N THR A 196 16.27 -4.03 -15.61
CA THR A 196 15.74 -3.26 -14.47
C THR A 196 16.63 -3.43 -13.23
N ILE A 197 17.13 -4.64 -12.98
CA ILE A 197 18.07 -4.91 -11.88
C ILE A 197 19.43 -4.25 -12.13
N ALA A 198 19.95 -4.32 -13.36
CA ALA A 198 21.25 -3.76 -13.72
C ALA A 198 21.26 -2.22 -13.75
N GLY A 199 20.10 -1.62 -14.05
CA GLY A 199 19.93 -0.19 -14.27
C GLY A 199 19.55 0.14 -15.71
N LEU A 200 18.95 1.31 -15.88
CA LEU A 200 18.49 1.84 -17.17
C LEU A 200 19.02 3.28 -17.30
N PRO A 201 20.29 3.47 -17.72
CA PRO A 201 20.92 4.79 -17.80
C PRO A 201 20.13 5.77 -18.67
N GLU A 202 19.50 5.27 -19.74
CA GLU A 202 18.64 6.05 -20.62
C GLU A 202 17.34 6.58 -19.95
N GLN A 203 17.01 6.04 -18.79
CA GLN A 203 15.89 6.47 -17.94
C GLN A 203 16.37 7.05 -16.60
N PHE A 204 17.66 7.30 -16.44
CA PHE A 204 18.29 7.77 -15.20
C PHE A 204 18.01 6.86 -14.01
N LYS A 205 17.90 5.54 -14.23
CA LYS A 205 17.72 4.53 -13.18
C LYS A 205 19.04 3.82 -12.90
N LEU A 206 19.53 3.90 -11.65
CA LEU A 206 20.79 3.31 -11.21
C LEU A 206 20.77 1.78 -11.13
N GLY A 207 19.60 1.16 -11.16
CA GLY A 207 19.42 -0.27 -10.91
C GLY A 207 19.15 -0.57 -9.44
N ILE A 208 19.26 -1.85 -9.08
CA ILE A 208 18.97 -2.33 -7.72
C ILE A 208 20.29 -2.86 -7.12
N PRO A 209 20.92 -2.16 -6.15
CA PRO A 209 22.18 -2.58 -5.53
C PRO A 209 22.15 -3.99 -4.94
N LEU A 210 21.03 -4.43 -4.33
CA LEU A 210 20.88 -5.80 -3.82
C LEU A 210 20.73 -6.88 -4.92
N ARG A 211 20.78 -6.49 -6.21
CA ARG A 211 20.80 -7.38 -7.37
C ARG A 211 19.60 -8.32 -7.50
N LYS A 212 18.48 -7.95 -6.94
CA LYS A 212 17.22 -8.70 -7.07
C LYS A 212 16.03 -7.76 -7.01
N VAL A 213 14.91 -8.20 -7.57
CA VAL A 213 13.58 -7.63 -7.35
C VAL A 213 13.08 -8.14 -5.99
N ALA A 214 12.38 -7.32 -5.24
CA ALA A 214 11.79 -7.74 -3.97
C ALA A 214 10.65 -8.75 -4.20
N THR A 215 10.47 -9.66 -3.26
CA THR A 215 9.27 -10.49 -3.19
C THR A 215 8.15 -9.74 -2.46
N PRO A 216 6.86 -10.05 -2.71
CA PRO A 216 5.76 -9.51 -1.91
C PRO A 216 5.93 -9.75 -0.41
N ALA A 217 6.52 -10.89 -0.02
CA ALA A 217 6.76 -11.25 1.38
C ALA A 217 7.76 -10.27 2.06
N GLU A 218 8.79 -9.82 1.36
CA GLU A 218 9.74 -8.84 1.91
C GLU A 218 9.06 -7.50 2.22
N ILE A 219 8.09 -7.09 1.41
CA ILE A 219 7.28 -5.91 1.67
C ILE A 219 6.32 -6.16 2.83
N ALA A 220 5.64 -7.32 2.85
CA ALA A 220 4.69 -7.67 3.90
C ALA A 220 5.34 -7.71 5.29
N HIS A 221 6.57 -8.22 5.42
CA HIS A 221 7.31 -8.20 6.70
C HIS A 221 7.46 -6.78 7.26
N THR A 222 7.75 -5.80 6.40
CA THR A 222 7.87 -4.40 6.82
C THR A 222 6.51 -3.83 7.23
N VAL A 223 5.43 -4.18 6.52
CA VAL A 223 4.07 -3.78 6.89
C VAL A 223 3.68 -4.33 8.26
N LEU A 224 3.91 -5.64 8.50
CA LEU A 224 3.62 -6.26 9.79
C LEU A 224 4.45 -5.63 10.91
N PHE A 225 5.73 -5.35 10.67
CA PHE A 225 6.59 -4.65 11.64
C PHE A 225 5.99 -3.29 12.03
N LEU A 226 5.68 -2.44 11.06
CA LEU A 226 5.10 -1.11 11.33
C LEU A 226 3.71 -1.17 11.96
N ALA A 227 2.93 -2.21 11.69
CA ALA A 227 1.63 -2.43 12.32
C ALA A 227 1.73 -2.94 13.76
N SER A 228 2.81 -3.64 14.10
CA SER A 228 3.02 -4.29 15.40
C SER A 228 3.42 -3.34 16.53
N ASP A 229 3.33 -3.81 17.76
CA ASP A 229 3.78 -3.08 18.95
C ASP A 229 5.32 -2.92 19.01
N LEU A 230 6.08 -3.68 18.21
CA LEU A 230 7.53 -3.48 18.04
C LEU A 230 7.85 -2.10 17.45
N ALA A 231 6.91 -1.49 16.70
CA ALA A 231 7.01 -0.16 16.15
C ALA A 231 6.23 0.89 16.99
N SER A 232 6.04 0.66 18.29
CA SER A 232 5.19 1.49 19.16
C SER A 232 5.58 2.98 19.23
N HIS A 233 6.83 3.31 18.90
CA HIS A 233 7.33 4.71 18.88
C HIS A 233 7.68 5.18 17.45
N ILE A 234 7.14 4.50 16.42
CA ILE A 234 7.35 4.85 15.01
C ILE A 234 6.02 5.33 14.43
N THR A 235 5.95 6.59 14.05
CA THR A 235 4.81 7.18 13.34
C THR A 235 5.28 8.24 12.36
N LEU A 236 4.51 8.55 11.31
CA LEU A 236 4.78 9.51 10.24
C LEU A 236 6.00 9.15 9.37
N GLN A 237 6.52 7.94 9.51
CA GLN A 237 7.68 7.50 8.74
C GLN A 237 7.27 6.89 7.41
N ASP A 238 8.11 7.08 6.42
CA ASP A 238 8.04 6.38 5.13
C ASP A 238 9.27 5.49 4.99
N LEU A 239 9.05 4.17 5.07
CA LEU A 239 10.13 3.19 5.00
C LEU A 239 10.28 2.69 3.57
N VAL A 240 11.35 3.13 2.90
CA VAL A 240 11.66 2.69 1.54
C VAL A 240 12.23 1.28 1.58
N VAL A 241 11.62 0.37 0.79
CA VAL A 241 12.00 -1.05 0.67
C VAL A 241 12.25 -1.35 -0.81
N ASP A 242 13.43 -1.00 -1.32
CA ASP A 242 13.72 -1.02 -2.75
C ASP A 242 15.10 -1.58 -3.12
N GLY A 243 15.78 -2.19 -2.14
CA GLY A 243 17.10 -2.78 -2.36
C GLY A 243 18.21 -1.76 -2.68
N GLY A 244 18.00 -0.48 -2.30
CA GLY A 244 18.92 0.62 -2.56
C GLY A 244 18.75 1.25 -3.95
N ALA A 245 17.64 0.99 -4.64
CA ALA A 245 17.40 1.54 -5.99
C ALA A 245 17.17 3.06 -6.00
N THR A 246 16.84 3.65 -4.85
CA THR A 246 16.80 5.10 -4.67
C THR A 246 17.76 5.51 -3.57
N LEU A 247 18.61 6.47 -3.90
CA LEU A 247 19.46 7.08 -2.88
C LEU A 247 18.62 8.14 -2.18
N SER A 248 18.28 7.89 -0.92
CA SER A 248 17.60 8.90 -0.09
C SER A 248 18.58 10.04 0.22
N ALA A 249 18.15 11.26 0.04
CA ALA A 249 18.83 12.42 0.58
C ALA A 249 18.50 12.57 2.08
#